data_653e95207d1219435738b08653fe0e4c
#
_entry.id   653e95207d1219435738b08653fe0e4c
#
_cell.length_a   1.000
_cell.length_b   1.000
_cell.length_c   1.000
_cell.angle_alpha   90.00
_cell.angle_beta   90.00
_cell.angle_gamma   90.00
#
_symmetry.space_group_name_H-M   'P 1'
#
loop_
_entity.id
_entity.type
_entity.pdbx_description
1 polymer ?
#
loop_
_entity_poly.entity_id
_entity_poly.type
_entity_poly.pdbx_seq_one_letter_code
_entity_poly.pdbx_strand_id
1 'polypeptide(L)'
;MLHATASAVVDFRHDVWPILENRCIECHQSPYEKNGVRKEPKAGLRLDGAAYIMHGSDDGAVVKVDHPSRSSLYQRVILQEEDADHMPPKGGYLTTKEKEIIRMWIAQGVDFGDWTGATDGIEKLVQRKEDDQLPQASYLEKIDQLAVGVMPVEDFVLEQISEKSKLLVRPLGVGSVLLEARAVTEPETVDD
;
A
#
# COMPACT_ATOMS: atom_id res chain seq x y z
N MET A 1 -6.76 31.91 5.61
CA MET A 1 -7.02 30.88 6.65
C MET A 1 -7.05 29.54 5.93
N LEU A 2 -6.01 28.75 6.03
CA LEU A 2 -6.01 27.38 5.49
C LEU A 2 -6.83 26.52 6.44
N HIS A 3 -7.96 26.03 5.98
CA HIS A 3 -8.71 25.01 6.69
C HIS A 3 -7.95 23.69 6.46
N ALA A 4 -7.24 23.21 7.48
CA ALA A 4 -6.78 21.84 7.51
C ALA A 4 -8.04 20.97 7.58
N THR A 5 -8.42 20.37 6.47
CA THR A 5 -9.44 19.30 6.46
C THR A 5 -8.83 18.14 7.22
N ALA A 6 -9.35 17.85 8.41
CA ALA A 6 -9.00 16.63 9.13
C ALA A 6 -9.27 15.45 8.17
N SER A 7 -8.22 14.67 7.91
CA SER A 7 -8.38 13.45 7.13
C SER A 7 -9.41 12.56 7.84
N ALA A 8 -10.45 12.13 7.11
CA ALA A 8 -11.46 11.26 7.67
C ALA A 8 -10.79 9.95 8.13
N VAL A 9 -11.19 9.46 9.30
CA VAL A 9 -10.74 8.15 9.78
C VAL A 9 -11.34 7.09 8.85
N VAL A 10 -10.49 6.22 8.33
CA VAL A 10 -10.92 5.13 7.45
C VAL A 10 -11.52 4.01 8.30
N ASP A 11 -12.76 3.64 8.00
CA ASP A 11 -13.42 2.49 8.61
C ASP A 11 -13.15 1.24 7.79
N PHE A 12 -12.56 0.21 8.41
CA PHE A 12 -12.20 -0.99 7.67
C PHE A 12 -13.41 -1.67 7.03
N ARG A 13 -14.49 -1.85 7.79
CA ARG A 13 -15.67 -2.59 7.34
C ARG A 13 -16.40 -1.89 6.19
N HIS A 14 -16.46 -0.56 6.23
CA HIS A 14 -17.21 0.23 5.26
C HIS A 14 -16.38 0.72 4.08
N ASP A 15 -15.09 0.97 4.30
CA ASP A 15 -14.23 1.58 3.28
C ASP A 15 -13.26 0.57 2.67
N VAL A 16 -12.56 -0.25 3.49
CA VAL A 16 -11.49 -1.14 3.02
C VAL A 16 -12.03 -2.50 2.60
N TRP A 17 -12.88 -3.13 3.42
CA TRP A 17 -13.38 -4.47 3.16
C TRP A 17 -14.07 -4.60 1.79
N PRO A 18 -14.93 -3.67 1.35
CA PRO A 18 -15.55 -3.75 0.03
C PRO A 18 -14.52 -3.75 -1.12
N ILE A 19 -13.38 -3.08 -0.94
CA ILE A 19 -12.30 -3.10 -1.94
C ILE A 19 -11.65 -4.49 -1.97
N LEU A 20 -11.27 -5.01 -0.81
CA LEU A 20 -10.66 -6.34 -0.72
C LEU A 20 -11.60 -7.42 -1.25
N GLU A 21 -12.87 -7.39 -0.86
CA GLU A 21 -13.89 -8.34 -1.28
C GLU A 21 -14.07 -8.38 -2.80
N ASN A 22 -14.14 -7.22 -3.43
CA ASN A 22 -14.39 -7.15 -4.87
C ASN A 22 -13.13 -7.31 -5.73
N ARG A 23 -11.94 -7.02 -5.21
CA ARG A 23 -10.69 -6.97 -6.00
C ARG A 23 -9.70 -8.09 -5.68
N CYS A 24 -9.75 -8.65 -4.47
CA CYS A 24 -8.66 -9.49 -3.97
C CYS A 24 -9.12 -10.89 -3.55
N ILE A 25 -10.31 -11.01 -2.96
CA ILE A 25 -10.78 -12.24 -2.30
C ILE A 25 -10.89 -13.42 -3.25
N GLU A 26 -11.19 -13.23 -4.54
CA GLU A 26 -11.25 -14.36 -5.48
C GLU A 26 -9.98 -15.22 -5.46
N CYS A 27 -8.81 -14.61 -5.22
CA CYS A 27 -7.51 -15.28 -5.20
C CYS A 27 -6.90 -15.41 -3.80
N HIS A 28 -7.33 -14.57 -2.85
CA HIS A 28 -6.71 -14.42 -1.53
C HIS A 28 -7.69 -14.69 -0.38
N GLN A 29 -8.30 -15.87 -0.38
CA GLN A 29 -9.21 -16.33 0.67
C GLN A 29 -8.86 -17.74 1.15
N SER A 30 -9.56 -18.19 2.18
CA SER A 30 -9.44 -19.59 2.66
C SER A 30 -9.57 -20.58 1.51
N PRO A 31 -8.89 -21.73 1.61
CA PRO A 31 -9.02 -22.79 0.62
C PRO A 31 -10.48 -23.14 0.37
N TYR A 32 -10.86 -23.24 -0.90
CA TYR A 32 -12.21 -23.59 -1.33
C TYR A 32 -12.22 -24.53 -2.51
N GLU A 33 -13.34 -25.21 -2.76
CA GLU A 33 -13.50 -26.09 -3.89
C GLU A 33 -14.29 -25.38 -5.02
N LYS A 34 -13.76 -25.42 -6.26
CA LYS A 34 -14.41 -24.91 -7.46
C LYS A 34 -14.30 -25.95 -8.56
N ASN A 35 -15.45 -26.45 -9.02
CA ASN A 35 -15.53 -27.48 -10.07
C ASN A 35 -14.73 -28.76 -9.74
N GLY A 36 -14.79 -29.25 -8.49
CA GLY A 36 -14.05 -30.42 -8.03
C GLY A 36 -12.53 -30.22 -7.89
N VAL A 37 -12.05 -28.99 -8.00
CA VAL A 37 -10.64 -28.64 -7.83
C VAL A 37 -10.49 -27.74 -6.60
N ARG A 38 -9.67 -28.19 -5.65
CA ARG A 38 -9.30 -27.40 -4.49
C ARG A 38 -8.43 -26.21 -4.93
N LYS A 39 -8.82 -25.03 -4.51
CA LYS A 39 -8.12 -23.77 -4.72
C LYS A 39 -7.48 -23.32 -3.42
N GLU A 40 -6.18 -23.12 -3.45
CA GLU A 40 -5.43 -22.55 -2.32
C GLU A 40 -5.23 -21.06 -2.54
N PRO A 41 -5.09 -20.27 -1.44
CA PRO A 41 -4.79 -18.85 -1.54
C PRO A 41 -3.46 -18.64 -2.29
N LYS A 42 -3.44 -17.72 -3.23
CA LYS A 42 -2.22 -17.40 -3.98
C LYS A 42 -1.14 -16.84 -3.05
N ALA A 43 0.10 -17.35 -3.19
CA ALA A 43 1.25 -17.02 -2.33
C ALA A 43 0.97 -17.21 -0.83
N GLY A 44 0.09 -18.16 -0.45
CA GLY A 44 -0.33 -18.34 0.93
C GLY A 44 -1.06 -17.15 1.57
N LEU A 45 -1.30 -16.07 0.81
CA LEU A 45 -1.90 -14.85 1.31
C LEU A 45 -3.42 -14.97 1.44
N ARG A 46 -3.93 -14.71 2.64
CA ARG A 46 -5.36 -14.59 2.90
C ARG A 46 -5.69 -13.16 3.34
N LEU A 47 -6.68 -12.58 2.69
CA LEU A 47 -7.19 -11.23 2.99
C LEU A 47 -8.63 -11.28 3.52
N ASP A 48 -9.15 -12.47 3.79
CA ASP A 48 -10.50 -12.74 4.27
C ASP A 48 -10.64 -12.73 5.79
N GLY A 49 -9.58 -12.42 6.54
CA GLY A 49 -9.58 -12.31 8.00
C GLY A 49 -8.47 -11.41 8.52
N ALA A 50 -8.76 -10.64 9.57
CA ALA A 50 -7.82 -9.69 10.17
C ALA A 50 -6.50 -10.35 10.60
N ALA A 51 -6.59 -11.50 11.28
CA ALA A 51 -5.41 -12.25 11.70
C ALA A 51 -4.57 -12.72 10.50
N TYR A 52 -5.20 -13.09 9.38
CA TYR A 52 -4.51 -13.51 8.17
C TYR A 52 -3.86 -12.36 7.42
N ILE A 53 -4.51 -11.20 7.37
CA ILE A 53 -3.93 -9.98 6.79
C ILE A 53 -2.65 -9.60 7.55
N MET A 54 -2.70 -9.64 8.88
CA MET A 54 -1.54 -9.34 9.73
C MET A 54 -0.46 -10.43 9.66
N HIS A 55 -0.84 -11.68 9.45
CA HIS A 55 0.11 -12.77 9.23
C HIS A 55 0.90 -12.58 7.93
N GLY A 56 0.21 -12.21 6.84
CA GLY A 56 0.80 -11.97 5.52
C GLY A 56 0.83 -13.22 4.63
N SER A 57 1.81 -13.29 3.74
CA SER A 57 2.00 -14.32 2.72
C SER A 57 3.12 -15.29 3.09
N ASP A 58 3.42 -16.25 2.18
CA ASP A 58 4.58 -17.13 2.29
C ASP A 58 5.91 -16.34 2.32
N ASP A 59 5.93 -15.16 1.69
CA ASP A 59 7.10 -14.27 1.63
C ASP A 59 7.21 -13.31 2.83
N GLY A 60 6.24 -13.32 3.75
CA GLY A 60 6.26 -12.47 4.92
C GLY A 60 5.08 -11.50 5.03
N ALA A 61 5.21 -10.54 5.95
CA ALA A 61 4.16 -9.56 6.22
C ALA A 61 3.90 -8.66 5.00
N VAL A 62 2.62 -8.56 4.63
CA VAL A 62 2.19 -7.74 3.49
C VAL A 62 1.74 -6.34 3.89
N VAL A 63 1.51 -6.14 5.19
CA VAL A 63 1.13 -4.84 5.77
C VAL A 63 2.12 -4.49 6.87
N LYS A 64 2.62 -3.28 6.82
CA LYS A 64 3.43 -2.65 7.87
C LYS A 64 2.63 -1.50 8.46
N VAL A 65 2.27 -1.62 9.73
CA VAL A 65 1.48 -0.61 10.44
C VAL A 65 2.16 0.76 10.33
N ASP A 66 1.39 1.79 10.02
CA ASP A 66 1.82 3.17 9.80
C ASP A 66 2.75 3.41 8.58
N HIS A 67 3.07 2.35 7.80
CA HIS A 67 4.04 2.43 6.71
C HIS A 67 3.50 1.93 5.37
N PRO A 68 2.63 2.68 4.67
CA PRO A 68 2.08 2.28 3.37
C PRO A 68 3.17 1.97 2.34
N SER A 69 4.19 2.81 2.24
CA SER A 69 5.30 2.65 1.28
C SER A 69 6.14 1.38 1.50
N ARG A 70 6.03 0.75 2.68
CA ARG A 70 6.72 -0.49 3.05
C ARG A 70 5.77 -1.70 3.09
N SER A 71 4.53 -1.49 2.76
CA SER A 71 3.49 -2.52 2.72
C SER A 71 3.35 -3.07 1.32
N SER A 72 3.76 -4.32 1.08
CA SER A 72 3.67 -4.92 -0.26
C SER A 72 2.22 -5.01 -0.76
N LEU A 73 1.24 -5.09 0.12
CA LEU A 73 -0.18 -4.95 -0.23
C LEU A 73 -0.43 -3.66 -1.01
N TYR A 74 0.05 -2.52 -0.49
CA TYR A 74 -0.11 -1.23 -1.16
C TYR A 74 0.81 -1.08 -2.37
N GLN A 75 2.07 -1.48 -2.26
CA GLN A 75 3.04 -1.39 -3.35
C GLN A 75 2.53 -2.07 -4.62
N ARG A 76 1.98 -3.28 -4.50
CA ARG A 76 1.51 -4.05 -5.66
C ARG A 76 0.28 -3.44 -6.35
N VAL A 77 -0.61 -2.77 -5.63
CA VAL A 77 -1.80 -2.14 -6.24
C VAL A 77 -1.51 -0.81 -6.93
N ILE A 78 -0.35 -0.19 -6.66
CA ILE A 78 0.06 1.08 -7.29
C ILE A 78 1.08 0.92 -8.42
N LEU A 79 1.57 -0.31 -8.66
CA LEU A 79 2.41 -0.59 -9.84
C LEU A 79 1.67 -0.23 -11.14
N GLN A 80 2.40 -0.13 -12.23
CA GLN A 80 1.80 0.01 -13.56
C GLN A 80 1.04 -1.27 -13.93
N GLU A 81 -0.05 -1.14 -14.67
CA GLU A 81 -0.94 -2.27 -14.99
C GLU A 81 -0.24 -3.38 -15.80
N GLU A 82 0.82 -3.04 -16.52
CA GLU A 82 1.66 -3.95 -17.29
C GLU A 82 2.72 -4.68 -16.45
N ASP A 83 2.92 -4.25 -15.21
CA ASP A 83 3.89 -4.89 -14.32
C ASP A 83 3.40 -6.29 -13.92
N ALA A 84 4.29 -7.27 -14.00
CA ALA A 84 3.98 -8.68 -13.65
C ALA A 84 3.57 -8.85 -12.18
N ASP A 85 4.00 -7.95 -11.33
CA ASP A 85 3.72 -7.94 -9.89
C ASP A 85 2.50 -7.09 -9.51
N HIS A 86 1.88 -6.40 -10.48
CA HIS A 86 0.67 -5.62 -10.22
C HIS A 86 -0.49 -6.48 -9.73
N MET A 87 -1.22 -5.99 -8.73
CA MET A 87 -2.42 -6.65 -8.20
C MET A 87 -3.65 -5.74 -8.30
N PRO A 88 -4.79 -6.29 -8.75
CA PRO A 88 -5.02 -7.61 -9.33
C PRO A 88 -4.28 -7.81 -10.67
N PRO A 89 -3.86 -9.04 -11.00
CA PRO A 89 -3.02 -9.28 -12.19
C PRO A 89 -3.78 -9.17 -13.53
N LYS A 90 -5.10 -9.15 -13.48
CA LYS A 90 -5.96 -9.08 -14.68
C LYS A 90 -7.26 -8.36 -14.36
N GLY A 91 -7.49 -7.25 -15.02
CA GLY A 91 -8.73 -6.48 -14.94
C GLY A 91 -9.17 -6.12 -13.52
N GLY A 92 -10.20 -5.31 -13.41
CA GLY A 92 -10.70 -4.92 -12.10
C GLY A 92 -9.68 -4.14 -11.26
N TYR A 93 -8.76 -3.42 -11.93
CA TYR A 93 -7.76 -2.57 -11.26
C TYR A 93 -8.40 -1.58 -10.30
N LEU A 94 -7.67 -1.27 -9.23
CA LEU A 94 -8.15 -0.34 -8.23
C LEU A 94 -8.17 1.08 -8.82
N THR A 95 -9.25 1.80 -8.55
CA THR A 95 -9.32 3.24 -8.83
C THR A 95 -8.36 4.00 -7.92
N THR A 96 -8.01 5.23 -8.30
CA THR A 96 -7.20 6.13 -7.47
C THR A 96 -7.78 6.29 -6.05
N LYS A 97 -9.11 6.38 -5.95
CA LYS A 97 -9.80 6.47 -4.65
C LYS A 97 -9.63 5.20 -3.82
N GLU A 98 -9.77 4.02 -4.42
CA GLU A 98 -9.59 2.74 -3.71
C GLU A 98 -8.13 2.57 -3.23
N LYS A 99 -7.15 2.95 -4.07
CA LYS A 99 -5.72 2.97 -3.71
C LYS A 99 -5.46 3.89 -2.52
N GLU A 100 -6.06 5.09 -2.53
CA GLU A 100 -5.92 6.05 -1.46
C GLU A 100 -6.56 5.58 -0.15
N ILE A 101 -7.72 4.92 -0.20
CA ILE A 101 -8.36 4.32 0.98
C ILE A 101 -7.43 3.29 1.63
N ILE A 102 -6.85 2.38 0.84
CA ILE A 102 -5.90 1.38 1.36
C ILE A 102 -4.68 2.08 1.97
N ARG A 103 -4.13 3.08 1.29
CA ARG A 103 -3.00 3.86 1.79
C ARG A 103 -3.30 4.51 3.14
N MET A 104 -4.45 5.17 3.23
CA MET A 104 -4.89 5.86 4.44
C MET A 104 -5.14 4.89 5.59
N TRP A 105 -5.78 3.76 5.34
CA TRP A 105 -5.99 2.73 6.35
C TRP A 105 -4.67 2.24 6.95
N ILE A 106 -3.67 1.97 6.10
CA ILE A 106 -2.35 1.54 6.57
C ILE A 106 -1.66 2.67 7.36
N ALA A 107 -1.73 3.91 6.85
CA ALA A 107 -1.13 5.07 7.50
C ALA A 107 -1.80 5.46 8.83
N GLN A 108 -3.02 4.97 9.08
CA GLN A 108 -3.80 5.22 10.29
C GLN A 108 -3.73 4.06 11.30
N GLY A 109 -2.78 3.13 11.12
CA GLY A 109 -2.51 2.10 12.11
C GLY A 109 -3.15 0.74 11.84
N VAL A 110 -3.71 0.51 10.64
CA VAL A 110 -4.29 -0.80 10.26
C VAL A 110 -5.40 -1.23 11.21
N ASP A 111 -6.27 -0.30 11.56
CA ASP A 111 -7.41 -0.58 12.44
C ASP A 111 -8.49 -1.37 11.70
N PHE A 112 -8.91 -2.49 12.26
CA PHE A 112 -9.99 -3.35 11.74
C PHE A 112 -11.33 -3.08 12.44
N GLY A 113 -11.34 -2.24 13.50
CA GLY A 113 -12.52 -2.06 14.34
C GLY A 113 -12.98 -3.39 14.94
N ASP A 114 -14.26 -3.70 14.78
CA ASP A 114 -14.87 -4.96 15.23
C ASP A 114 -14.85 -6.08 14.17
N TRP A 115 -14.25 -5.83 13.00
CA TRP A 115 -14.19 -6.82 11.94
C TRP A 115 -13.09 -7.85 12.18
N THR A 116 -13.47 -9.11 12.21
CA THR A 116 -12.55 -10.24 12.41
C THR A 116 -12.37 -11.07 11.13
N GLY A 117 -13.42 -11.14 10.29
CA GLY A 117 -13.45 -12.01 9.12
C GLY A 117 -13.31 -13.49 9.46
N ALA A 118 -12.60 -14.22 8.60
CA ALA A 118 -12.34 -15.64 8.79
C ALA A 118 -11.41 -15.91 9.98
N THR A 119 -11.74 -16.90 10.79
CA THR A 119 -11.01 -17.30 12.02
C THR A 119 -10.57 -18.75 12.01
N ASP A 120 -10.82 -19.49 10.93
CA ASP A 120 -10.48 -20.91 10.77
C ASP A 120 -8.95 -21.12 10.77
N GLY A 121 -8.41 -21.93 11.68
CA GLY A 121 -6.98 -22.26 11.72
C GLY A 121 -6.06 -21.15 12.23
N ILE A 122 -6.59 -20.13 12.90
CA ILE A 122 -5.80 -19.03 13.50
C ILE A 122 -4.73 -19.56 14.46
N GLU A 123 -5.01 -20.66 15.18
CA GLU A 123 -4.06 -21.29 16.08
C GLU A 123 -2.74 -21.70 15.41
N LYS A 124 -2.74 -21.91 14.10
CA LYS A 124 -1.55 -22.26 13.31
C LYS A 124 -0.72 -21.04 12.94
N LEU A 125 -1.29 -19.83 13.02
CA LEU A 125 -0.58 -18.59 12.69
C LEU A 125 0.40 -18.17 13.79
N VAL A 126 0.16 -18.61 15.01
CA VAL A 126 0.96 -18.21 16.20
C VAL A 126 2.41 -18.73 16.13
N GLN A 127 2.70 -19.68 15.26
CA GLN A 127 4.02 -20.32 15.18
C GLN A 127 5.00 -19.66 14.19
N ARG A 128 4.63 -18.58 13.56
CA ARG A 128 5.57 -17.85 12.68
C ARG A 128 6.62 -17.17 13.55
N LYS A 129 7.87 -17.66 13.48
CA LYS A 129 8.99 -17.07 14.19
C LYS A 129 9.20 -15.63 13.72
N GLU A 130 9.52 -14.74 14.65
CA GLU A 130 9.91 -13.33 14.40
C GLU A 130 11.19 -13.18 13.54
N ASP A 131 11.84 -14.29 13.18
CA ASP A 131 13.11 -14.35 12.46
C ASP A 131 13.04 -13.97 10.95
N ASP A 132 11.85 -13.77 10.39
CA ASP A 132 11.68 -13.40 8.97
C ASP A 132 11.70 -11.88 8.69
N GLN A 133 12.14 -11.08 9.63
CA GLN A 133 12.39 -9.67 9.34
C GLN A 133 13.70 -9.56 8.56
N LEU A 134 13.59 -9.44 7.23
CA LEU A 134 14.73 -8.98 6.43
C LEU A 134 15.28 -7.68 7.03
N PRO A 135 16.59 -7.58 7.25
CA PRO A 135 17.19 -6.35 7.77
C PRO A 135 16.85 -5.20 6.83
N GLN A 136 16.03 -4.27 7.33
CA GLN A 136 15.63 -3.11 6.54
C GLN A 136 16.79 -2.11 6.49
N ALA A 137 17.01 -1.53 5.32
CA ALA A 137 18.01 -0.50 5.18
C ALA A 137 17.68 0.68 6.11
N SER A 138 18.63 1.09 6.94
CA SER A 138 18.47 2.15 7.96
C SER A 138 17.92 3.48 7.44
N TYR A 139 18.11 3.76 6.16
CA TYR A 139 17.55 4.96 5.52
C TYR A 139 16.02 4.92 5.38
N LEU A 140 15.41 3.73 5.25
CA LEU A 140 13.95 3.58 5.15
C LEU A 140 13.27 3.94 6.48
N GLU A 141 13.85 3.51 7.60
CA GLU A 141 13.35 3.90 8.93
C GLU A 141 13.39 5.41 9.13
N LYS A 142 14.45 6.04 8.64
CA LYS A 142 14.58 7.50 8.72
C LYS A 142 13.56 8.23 7.84
N ILE A 143 13.28 7.70 6.66
CA ILE A 143 12.23 8.22 5.76
C ILE A 143 10.87 8.11 6.44
N ASP A 144 10.55 6.97 7.01
CA ASP A 144 9.27 6.75 7.71
C ASP A 144 9.12 7.70 8.91
N GLN A 145 10.17 7.88 9.71
CA GLN A 145 10.16 8.84 10.83
C GLN A 145 9.91 10.28 10.37
N LEU A 146 10.50 10.68 9.25
CA LEU A 146 10.31 12.02 8.66
C LEU A 146 8.91 12.20 8.07
N ALA A 147 8.26 11.12 7.67
CA ALA A 147 6.92 11.11 7.08
C ALA A 147 5.79 11.15 8.12
N VAL A 148 6.08 10.93 9.41
CA VAL A 148 5.07 10.93 10.48
C VAL A 148 4.36 12.28 10.54
N GLY A 149 3.02 12.25 10.39
CA GLY A 149 2.18 13.44 10.44
C GLY A 149 2.26 14.35 9.21
N VAL A 150 3.00 13.97 8.17
CA VAL A 150 3.08 14.72 6.92
C VAL A 150 1.94 14.27 6.01
N MET A 151 1.17 15.24 5.51
CA MET A 151 0.11 14.98 4.54
C MET A 151 0.69 14.99 3.11
N PRO A 152 0.19 14.10 2.21
CA PRO A 152 0.57 14.17 0.81
C PRO A 152 0.18 15.50 0.18
N VAL A 153 1.00 15.99 -0.72
CA VAL A 153 0.72 17.18 -1.50
C VAL A 153 0.06 16.74 -2.81
N GLU A 154 -1.03 17.41 -3.18
CA GLU A 154 -1.73 17.16 -4.44
C GLU A 154 -0.83 17.43 -5.64
N ASP A 155 -0.91 16.57 -6.67
CA ASP A 155 -0.04 16.63 -7.86
C ASP A 155 -0.06 18.00 -8.54
N PHE A 156 -1.25 18.64 -8.65
CA PHE A 156 -1.36 19.97 -9.26
C PHE A 156 -0.60 21.05 -8.48
N VAL A 157 -0.45 20.90 -7.16
CA VAL A 157 0.34 21.82 -6.33
C VAL A 157 1.83 21.62 -6.58
N LEU A 158 2.25 20.36 -6.75
CA LEU A 158 3.64 20.02 -7.10
C LEU A 158 4.02 20.58 -8.47
N GLU A 159 3.12 20.51 -9.45
CA GLU A 159 3.30 21.11 -10.77
C GLU A 159 3.46 22.63 -10.67
N GLN A 160 2.57 23.32 -9.94
CA GLN A 160 2.67 24.75 -9.73
C GLN A 160 3.97 25.18 -9.04
N ILE A 161 4.42 24.41 -8.05
CA ILE A 161 5.70 24.67 -7.37
C ILE A 161 6.84 24.50 -8.35
N SER A 162 6.82 23.42 -9.15
CA SER A 162 7.84 23.13 -10.14
C SER A 162 7.96 24.25 -11.18
N GLU A 163 6.84 24.70 -11.73
CA GLU A 163 6.80 25.79 -12.69
C GLU A 163 7.34 27.12 -12.12
N LYS A 164 6.94 27.47 -10.89
CA LYS A 164 7.37 28.74 -10.26
C LYS A 164 8.82 28.73 -9.82
N SER A 165 9.31 27.59 -9.33
CA SER A 165 10.67 27.46 -8.79
C SER A 165 11.71 27.10 -9.88
N LYS A 166 11.25 26.66 -11.05
CA LYS A 166 12.10 26.03 -12.10
C LYS A 166 12.89 24.83 -11.59
N LEU A 167 12.34 24.15 -10.58
CA LEU A 167 12.84 22.89 -10.05
C LEU A 167 11.87 21.79 -10.39
N LEU A 168 12.36 20.59 -10.68
CA LEU A 168 11.54 19.40 -10.69
C LEU A 168 11.23 19.01 -9.24
N VAL A 169 9.96 19.18 -8.84
CA VAL A 169 9.50 18.78 -7.49
C VAL A 169 8.58 17.59 -7.64
N ARG A 170 8.93 16.49 -6.99
CA ARG A 170 8.14 15.26 -7.06
C ARG A 170 8.27 14.43 -5.79
N PRO A 171 7.37 13.47 -5.52
CA PRO A 171 7.56 12.51 -4.44
C PRO A 171 8.91 11.78 -4.55
N LEU A 172 9.56 11.56 -3.41
CA LEU A 172 10.86 10.87 -3.32
C LEU A 172 10.78 9.42 -3.82
N GLY A 173 9.60 8.82 -3.77
CA GLY A 173 9.31 7.50 -4.29
C GLY A 173 7.80 7.26 -4.35
N VAL A 174 7.40 6.14 -4.91
CA VAL A 174 5.98 5.77 -5.03
C VAL A 174 5.35 5.68 -3.64
N GLY A 175 4.25 6.40 -3.43
CA GLY A 175 3.55 6.47 -2.13
C GLY A 175 4.26 7.29 -1.05
N SER A 176 5.39 7.94 -1.35
CA SER A 176 6.09 8.79 -0.39
C SER A 176 5.41 10.16 -0.25
N VAL A 177 5.24 10.61 0.99
CA VAL A 177 4.81 11.99 1.29
C VAL A 177 5.99 12.97 1.33
N LEU A 178 7.22 12.45 1.33
CA LEU A 178 8.42 13.26 1.23
C LEU A 178 8.70 13.61 -0.22
N LEU A 179 9.15 14.83 -0.44
CA LEU A 179 9.41 15.39 -1.76
C LEU A 179 10.92 15.54 -2.01
N GLU A 180 11.33 15.33 -3.25
CA GLU A 180 12.63 15.78 -3.74
C GLU A 180 12.45 16.99 -4.64
N ALA A 181 13.43 17.89 -4.63
CA ALA A 181 13.53 19.02 -5.56
C ALA A 181 14.88 18.94 -6.26
N ARG A 182 14.87 18.94 -7.59
CA ARG A 182 16.08 18.91 -8.40
C ARG A 182 16.11 20.08 -9.37
N ALA A 183 17.28 20.70 -9.54
CA ALA A 183 17.49 21.64 -10.63
C ALA A 183 17.46 20.86 -11.95
N VAL A 184 16.64 21.33 -12.90
CA VAL A 184 16.64 20.83 -14.27
C VAL A 184 17.62 21.72 -15.05
N THR A 185 18.82 21.23 -15.30
CA THR A 185 19.72 21.85 -16.25
C THR A 185 19.30 21.39 -17.64
N GLU A 186 18.95 22.33 -18.53
CA GLU A 186 18.85 22.00 -19.95
C GLU A 186 20.21 21.47 -20.42
N PRO A 187 20.26 20.39 -21.21
CA PRO A 187 21.53 19.99 -21.82
C PRO A 187 22.03 21.15 -22.67
N GLU A 188 23.25 21.61 -22.41
CA GLU A 188 23.90 22.57 -23.28
C GLU A 188 23.86 22.01 -24.69
N THR A 189 23.21 22.74 -25.61
CA THR A 189 23.32 22.45 -27.03
C THR A 189 24.77 22.76 -27.41
N VAL A 190 25.53 21.71 -27.62
CA VAL A 190 26.87 21.85 -28.22
C VAL A 190 26.60 22.26 -29.66
N ASP A 191 26.76 23.53 -29.94
CA ASP A 191 26.81 24.04 -31.33
C ASP A 191 28.10 23.51 -31.96
N ASP A 192 27.92 22.71 -33.04
CA ASP A 192 28.97 22.28 -33.94
C ASP A 192 29.45 23.44 -34.87
#